data_aa1f37d5f37af9ae8e0c3ec14837ac4e
#
_entry.id   aa1f37d5f37af9ae8e0c3ec14837ac4e
#
_cell.length_a   1.000
_cell.length_b   1.000
_cell.length_c   1.000
_cell.angle_alpha   90.00
_cell.angle_beta   90.00
_cell.angle_gamma   90.00
#
_symmetry.space_group_name_H-M   'P 1'
#
loop_
_entity.id
_entity.type
_entity.pdbx_description
1 polymer ?
#
loop_
_entity_poly.entity_id
_entity_poly.type
_entity_poly.pdbx_seq_one_letter_code
_entity_poly.pdbx_strand_id
1 'polypeptide(L)'
;MDDDHARTHLVRMFPDYADSVLWLDGPVDYGESGLSEQLVADLREWEEACYASPTRRDVQQTQSLARRVAAELGSRFAVEYDAAEDTDDVRRVSSARPALNVEAEAAFLARAEDAVRAQERLTALKDEPGDGTGWSAVAPLTGAEYRPRK
;
A
#
# COMPACT_ATOMS: atom_id res chain seq x y z
N MET A 1 23.18 8.66 -11.68
CA MET A 1 23.02 8.49 -11.36
C MET A 1 22.22 8.08 -10.84
N ASP A 2 21.88 7.92 -10.62
CA ASP A 2 21.29 7.75 -9.87
C ASP A 2 19.99 7.50 -10.07
N ASP A 3 19.54 6.85 -10.90
CA ASP A 3 18.28 6.52 -11.10
C ASP A 3 17.76 5.74 -10.03
N ASP A 4 18.53 5.16 -9.24
CA ASP A 4 18.01 4.39 -8.26
C ASP A 4 17.23 5.10 -7.33
N HIS A 5 17.60 6.25 -6.95
CA HIS A 5 16.85 6.82 -5.96
C HIS A 5 15.70 7.51 -6.47
N ALA A 6 15.44 7.39 -7.67
CA ALA A 6 14.31 8.02 -8.13
C ALA A 6 13.08 7.27 -7.85
N ARG A 7 13.15 6.04 -7.48
CA ARG A 7 11.93 5.32 -7.34
C ARG A 7 11.34 5.54 -5.98
N THR A 8 10.23 6.16 -5.90
CA THR A 8 9.52 6.38 -4.66
C THR A 8 8.40 5.36 -4.56
N HIS A 9 8.33 4.67 -3.47
CA HIS A 9 7.28 3.69 -3.27
C HIS A 9 6.09 4.36 -2.61
N LEU A 10 4.91 3.96 -2.98
CA LEU A 10 3.69 4.57 -2.48
C LEU A 10 3.03 3.71 -1.43
N VAL A 11 2.77 4.28 -0.29
CA VAL A 11 2.05 3.62 0.78
C VAL A 11 0.70 4.31 0.87
N ARG A 12 -0.37 3.57 0.87
CA ARG A 12 -1.69 4.16 0.99
C ARG A 12 -2.19 4.00 2.41
N MET A 13 -2.79 5.05 2.93
CA MET A 13 -3.29 5.04 4.30
C MET A 13 -4.79 5.31 4.29
N PHE A 14 -5.56 4.32 4.65
CA PHE A 14 -7.00 4.50 4.72
C PHE A 14 -7.58 3.40 5.61
N PRO A 15 -8.68 3.66 6.27
CA PRO A 15 -9.29 2.63 7.10
C PRO A 15 -9.92 1.56 6.23
N ASP A 16 -9.76 0.34 6.63
CA ASP A 16 -10.36 -0.74 5.90
C ASP A 16 -10.59 -1.83 6.93
N TYR A 17 -11.25 -2.89 6.53
CA TYR A 17 -11.55 -3.94 7.48
C TYR A 17 -10.40 -4.91 7.66
N ALA A 18 -9.23 -4.56 7.20
CA ALA A 18 -8.05 -5.35 7.47
C ALA A 18 -7.48 -4.94 8.80
N ASP A 19 -6.42 -5.59 9.23
CA ASP A 19 -5.83 -5.27 10.52
C ASP A 19 -4.88 -4.09 10.45
N SER A 20 -4.83 -3.40 9.37
CA SER A 20 -3.89 -2.29 9.20
C SER A 20 -4.51 -1.25 8.31
N VAL A 21 -4.18 0.00 8.55
CA VAL A 21 -4.61 1.07 7.67
C VAL A 21 -3.54 1.40 6.64
N LEU A 22 -2.39 0.72 6.68
CA LEU A 22 -1.31 0.99 5.73
C LEU A 22 -1.25 -0.13 4.71
N TRP A 23 -1.19 0.27 3.46
CA TRP A 23 -1.24 -0.68 2.35
C TRP A 23 -0.07 -0.48 1.42
N LEU A 24 0.61 -1.57 1.13
CA LEU A 24 1.69 -1.57 0.18
C LEU A 24 1.61 -2.93 -0.47
N ASP A 25 0.87 -3.02 -1.56
CA ASP A 25 0.64 -4.31 -2.19
C ASP A 25 -0.10 -5.23 -1.22
N GLY A 26 -0.99 -4.68 -0.46
CA GLY A 26 -1.72 -5.45 0.53
C GLY A 26 -1.55 -4.78 1.87
N PRO A 27 -2.34 -5.19 2.84
CA PRO A 27 -2.23 -4.56 4.15
C PRO A 27 -0.90 -4.93 4.81
N VAL A 28 -0.30 -3.97 5.46
CA VAL A 28 0.98 -4.16 6.11
C VAL A 28 0.72 -4.47 7.58
N ASP A 29 1.06 -5.65 8.01
CA ASP A 29 0.83 -6.05 9.39
C ASP A 29 1.68 -5.20 10.31
N TYR A 30 1.09 -4.59 11.31
CA TYR A 30 1.82 -3.74 12.22
C TYR A 30 2.93 -4.51 12.94
N GLY A 31 2.71 -5.76 13.24
CA GLY A 31 3.74 -6.53 13.93
C GLY A 31 4.97 -6.75 13.10
N GLU A 32 4.85 -6.67 11.79
CA GLU A 32 5.97 -6.84 10.90
C GLU A 32 6.44 -5.54 10.29
N SER A 33 5.79 -4.44 10.64
CA SER A 33 6.07 -3.18 9.96
C SER A 33 7.33 -2.50 10.47
N GLY A 34 7.72 -2.79 11.68
CA GLY A 34 8.84 -2.07 12.28
C GLY A 34 8.50 -0.67 12.74
N LEU A 35 7.27 -0.23 12.55
CA LEU A 35 6.90 1.12 12.98
C LEU A 35 6.94 1.24 14.49
N SER A 36 7.13 2.45 14.97
CA SER A 36 7.20 2.66 16.42
C SER A 36 5.88 2.29 17.07
N GLU A 37 5.94 1.84 18.28
CA GLU A 37 4.76 1.41 18.99
C GLU A 37 3.77 2.55 19.16
N GLN A 38 4.28 3.74 19.39
CA GLN A 38 3.41 4.87 19.56
C GLN A 38 2.66 5.19 18.27
N LEU A 39 3.34 5.12 17.15
CA LEU A 39 2.67 5.40 15.88
C LEU A 39 1.62 4.32 15.59
N VAL A 40 1.92 3.07 15.87
CA VAL A 40 0.96 2.01 15.66
C VAL A 40 -0.27 2.22 16.54
N ALA A 41 -0.06 2.59 17.80
CA ALA A 41 -1.18 2.83 18.67
C ALA A 41 -2.04 3.98 18.18
N ASP A 42 -1.41 5.02 17.69
CA ASP A 42 -2.14 6.18 17.19
C ASP A 42 -2.88 5.85 15.90
N LEU A 43 -2.30 5.02 15.06
CA LEU A 43 -3.00 4.61 13.85
C LEU A 43 -4.21 3.76 14.17
N ARG A 44 -4.11 2.90 15.17
CA ARG A 44 -5.24 2.09 15.57
C ARG A 44 -6.35 2.94 16.16
N GLU A 45 -5.96 3.93 16.94
CA GLU A 45 -6.94 4.81 17.52
C GLU A 45 -7.64 5.62 16.42
N TRP A 46 -6.88 6.08 15.44
CA TRP A 46 -7.47 6.81 14.33
C TRP A 46 -8.45 5.94 13.56
N GLU A 47 -8.11 4.69 13.37
CA GLU A 47 -8.98 3.79 12.64
C GLU A 47 -10.29 3.59 13.39
N GLU A 48 -10.21 3.41 14.70
CA GLU A 48 -11.42 3.27 15.48
C GLU A 48 -12.27 4.51 15.41
N ALA A 49 -11.66 5.66 15.43
CA ALA A 49 -12.41 6.90 15.33
C ALA A 49 -13.08 7.02 13.96
N CYS A 50 -12.43 6.56 12.92
CA CYS A 50 -13.03 6.60 11.60
C CYS A 50 -14.27 5.71 11.52
N TYR A 51 -14.23 4.55 12.16
CA TYR A 51 -15.38 3.69 12.12
C TYR A 51 -16.51 4.22 13.01
N ALA A 52 -16.16 4.87 14.11
CA ALA A 52 -17.19 5.40 15.00
C ALA A 52 -17.88 6.61 14.40
N SER A 53 -17.18 7.40 13.63
CA SER A 53 -17.78 8.60 13.03
C SER A 53 -17.26 8.76 11.61
N PRO A 54 -17.76 7.98 10.70
CA PRO A 54 -17.19 8.00 9.35
C PRO A 54 -17.31 9.34 8.65
N THR A 55 -18.34 10.13 9.00
CA THR A 55 -18.52 11.38 8.30
C THR A 55 -17.79 12.52 8.97
N ARG A 56 -17.12 12.28 10.07
CA ARG A 56 -16.46 13.34 10.74
C ARG A 56 -15.00 13.10 10.84
N ARG A 57 -14.37 12.72 9.78
CA ARG A 57 -12.96 12.44 9.78
C ARG A 57 -12.20 13.74 9.97
N ASP A 58 -11.25 13.73 10.89
CA ASP A 58 -10.44 14.90 11.14
C ASP A 58 -9.31 14.91 10.14
N VAL A 59 -9.38 15.80 9.17
CA VAL A 59 -8.39 15.86 8.10
C VAL A 59 -7.01 16.20 8.66
N GLN A 60 -6.96 17.07 9.67
CA GLN A 60 -5.67 17.44 10.21
C GLN A 60 -5.02 16.28 10.95
N GLN A 61 -5.80 15.50 11.64
CA GLN A 61 -5.26 14.34 12.30
C GLN A 61 -4.77 13.32 11.29
N THR A 62 -5.55 13.11 10.23
CA THR A 62 -5.17 12.21 9.17
C THR A 62 -3.86 12.64 8.54
N GLN A 63 -3.72 13.93 8.24
CA GLN A 63 -2.51 14.43 7.64
C GLN A 63 -1.33 14.29 8.59
N SER A 64 -1.55 14.56 9.86
CA SER A 64 -0.48 14.45 10.84
C SER A 64 0.02 13.02 10.93
N LEU A 65 -0.88 12.04 10.93
CA LEU A 65 -0.47 10.66 10.97
C LEU A 65 0.26 10.26 9.70
N ALA A 66 -0.23 10.71 8.55
CA ALA A 66 0.44 10.40 7.29
C ALA A 66 1.85 10.95 7.29
N ARG A 67 2.04 12.14 7.84
CA ARG A 67 3.37 12.73 7.91
C ARG A 67 4.28 11.96 8.85
N ARG A 68 3.72 11.44 9.92
CA ARG A 68 4.53 10.65 10.85
C ARG A 68 4.96 9.34 10.21
N VAL A 69 4.06 8.71 9.46
CA VAL A 69 4.42 7.50 8.75
C VAL A 69 5.53 7.81 7.74
N ALA A 70 5.36 8.90 6.99
CA ALA A 70 6.36 9.28 6.00
C ALA A 70 7.70 9.56 6.67
N ALA A 71 7.69 10.20 7.83
CA ALA A 71 8.94 10.51 8.51
C ALA A 71 9.65 9.25 9.00
N GLU A 72 8.88 8.28 9.49
CA GLU A 72 9.52 7.06 9.94
C GLU A 72 10.08 6.27 8.77
N LEU A 73 9.42 6.30 7.62
CA LEU A 73 9.88 5.54 6.46
C LEU A 73 10.97 6.22 5.65
N GLY A 74 11.01 7.54 5.68
CA GLY A 74 12.07 8.24 4.97
C GLY A 74 11.74 8.59 3.53
N SER A 75 12.70 9.15 2.85
CA SER A 75 12.45 9.77 1.55
C SER A 75 12.14 8.80 0.43
N ARG A 76 12.28 7.53 0.67
CA ARG A 76 11.97 6.55 -0.38
C ARG A 76 10.49 6.23 -0.45
N PHE A 77 9.68 6.79 0.43
CA PHE A 77 8.27 6.48 0.46
C PHE A 77 7.43 7.74 0.44
N ALA A 78 6.28 7.64 -0.18
CA ALA A 78 5.27 8.67 -0.09
C ALA A 78 4.02 8.04 0.49
N VAL A 79 3.30 8.76 1.30
CA VAL A 79 2.08 8.25 1.91
C VAL A 79 0.90 8.98 1.31
N GLU A 80 -0.04 8.23 0.78
CA GLU A 80 -1.21 8.78 0.14
C GLU A 80 -2.41 8.58 1.03
N TYR A 81 -3.23 9.59 1.19
CA TYR A 81 -4.40 9.50 2.03
C TYR A 81 -5.53 10.35 1.44
N ASP A 82 -6.75 10.02 1.81
CA ASP A 82 -7.87 10.81 1.35
C ASP A 82 -8.07 11.99 2.27
N ALA A 83 -8.29 13.15 1.69
CA ALA A 83 -8.45 14.34 2.51
C ALA A 83 -9.75 14.28 3.31
N ALA A 84 -10.77 13.67 2.76
CA ALA A 84 -12.02 13.53 3.48
C ALA A 84 -12.75 12.32 2.92
N GLU A 85 -13.73 11.87 3.67
CA GLU A 85 -14.46 10.75 3.20
C GLU A 85 -15.31 11.12 2.03
N ASP A 86 -15.52 10.25 1.14
CA ASP A 86 -16.40 10.48 -0.01
C ASP A 86 -15.91 11.58 -0.90
N THR A 87 -14.62 11.80 -1.01
CA THR A 87 -14.17 12.79 -1.90
C THR A 87 -13.03 12.20 -2.67
N ASP A 88 -12.77 12.70 -3.83
CA ASP A 88 -11.66 12.26 -4.63
C ASP A 88 -10.42 13.06 -4.32
N ASP A 89 -10.42 13.84 -3.26
CA ASP A 89 -9.30 14.68 -2.92
C ASP A 89 -8.25 13.81 -2.24
N VAL A 90 -7.35 13.28 -3.02
CA VAL A 90 -6.30 12.42 -2.52
C VAL A 90 -5.04 13.23 -2.38
N ARG A 91 -4.39 13.12 -1.25
CA ARG A 91 -3.18 13.89 -0.98
C ARG A 91 -2.02 12.97 -0.69
N ARG A 92 -0.83 13.47 -0.87
CA ARG A 92 0.37 12.72 -0.68
C ARG A 92 1.36 13.50 0.13
N VAL A 93 2.04 12.85 1.05
CA VAL A 93 3.10 13.48 1.83
C VAL A 93 4.31 12.60 1.78
N SER A 94 5.47 13.20 1.83
CA SER A 94 6.70 12.45 1.88
C SER A 94 7.71 13.23 2.69
N SER A 95 8.75 12.57 3.14
CA SER A 95 9.78 13.22 3.91
C SER A 95 11.00 13.40 3.02
N ALA A 96 11.67 14.51 3.15
CA ALA A 96 12.91 14.72 2.40
C ALA A 96 14.10 14.23 3.19
N ARG A 97 13.87 13.67 4.36
CA ARG A 97 14.98 13.28 5.24
C ARG A 97 15.11 11.77 5.28
N PRO A 98 16.24 11.28 5.74
CA PRO A 98 16.38 9.86 5.94
C PRO A 98 15.37 9.35 6.94
N ALA A 99 15.12 8.07 6.90
CA ALA A 99 14.13 7.46 7.78
C ALA A 99 14.48 7.68 9.23
N LEU A 100 13.50 8.07 10.02
CA LEU A 100 13.70 8.15 11.44
C LEU A 100 13.69 6.77 12.06
N ASN A 101 13.10 5.81 11.38
CA ASN A 101 12.97 4.46 11.91
C ASN A 101 13.52 3.50 10.87
N VAL A 102 14.77 3.12 11.04
CA VAL A 102 15.43 2.29 10.07
C VAL A 102 14.80 0.93 9.95
N GLU A 103 14.26 0.42 11.05
CA GLU A 103 13.61 -0.87 11.00
C GLU A 103 12.36 -0.81 10.14
N ALA A 104 11.59 0.25 10.27
CA ALA A 104 10.39 0.39 9.46
C ALA A 104 10.76 0.56 7.99
N GLU A 105 11.78 1.36 7.73
CA GLU A 105 12.21 1.54 6.36
C GLU A 105 12.60 0.19 5.75
N ALA A 106 13.36 -0.59 6.47
CA ALA A 106 13.83 -1.86 5.94
C ALA A 106 12.66 -2.81 5.70
N ALA A 107 11.70 -2.85 6.61
CA ALA A 107 10.56 -3.74 6.45
C ALA A 107 9.71 -3.34 5.26
N PHE A 108 9.47 -2.05 5.10
CA PHE A 108 8.66 -1.60 3.97
C PHE A 108 9.41 -1.75 2.66
N LEU A 109 10.72 -1.55 2.65
CA LEU A 109 11.48 -1.75 1.43
C LEU A 109 11.47 -3.22 1.00
N ALA A 110 11.61 -4.14 1.95
CA ALA A 110 11.56 -5.54 1.61
C ALA A 110 10.23 -5.90 0.99
N ARG A 111 9.15 -5.35 1.54
CA ARG A 111 7.84 -5.63 1.01
C ARG A 111 7.67 -5.00 -0.36
N ALA A 112 8.17 -3.79 -0.56
CA ALA A 112 8.07 -3.13 -1.85
C ALA A 112 8.86 -3.89 -2.90
N GLU A 113 10.02 -4.40 -2.54
CA GLU A 113 10.81 -5.15 -3.49
C GLU A 113 10.16 -6.48 -3.84
N ASP A 114 9.53 -7.12 -2.86
CA ASP A 114 8.79 -8.33 -3.15
C ASP A 114 7.64 -8.05 -4.10
N ALA A 115 6.97 -6.92 -3.92
CA ALA A 115 5.87 -6.57 -4.80
C ALA A 115 6.34 -6.33 -6.22
N VAL A 116 7.50 -5.68 -6.36
CA VAL A 116 8.04 -5.45 -7.69
C VAL A 116 8.41 -6.77 -8.35
N ARG A 117 9.02 -7.66 -7.60
CA ARG A 117 9.40 -8.94 -8.17
C ARG A 117 8.16 -9.76 -8.56
N ALA A 118 7.11 -9.70 -7.74
CA ALA A 118 5.89 -10.40 -8.08
C ALA A 118 5.28 -9.84 -9.35
N GLN A 119 5.31 -8.52 -9.48
CA GLN A 119 4.77 -7.90 -10.69
C GLN A 119 5.58 -8.28 -11.90
N GLU A 120 6.89 -8.33 -11.76
CA GLU A 120 7.74 -8.70 -12.87
C GLU A 120 7.49 -10.15 -13.29
N ARG A 121 7.25 -11.03 -12.33
CA ARG A 121 6.94 -12.41 -12.69
C ARG A 121 5.62 -12.50 -13.43
N LEU A 122 4.64 -11.74 -13.01
CA LEU A 122 3.37 -11.75 -13.71
C LEU A 122 3.50 -11.22 -15.11
N THR A 123 4.28 -10.17 -15.28
CA THR A 123 4.49 -9.62 -16.60
C THR A 123 5.20 -10.62 -17.49
N ALA A 124 6.17 -11.30 -16.96
CA ALA A 124 6.89 -12.29 -17.76
C ALA A 124 5.98 -13.42 -18.17
N LEU A 125 5.08 -13.83 -17.31
CA LEU A 125 4.16 -14.86 -17.68
C LEU A 125 3.21 -14.40 -18.75
N LYS A 126 2.81 -13.18 -18.71
CA LYS A 126 1.93 -12.72 -19.72
C LYS A 126 2.62 -12.59 -21.04
N ASP A 127 3.86 -12.18 -21.04
CA ASP A 127 4.55 -12.04 -22.26
C ASP A 127 5.08 -13.32 -22.80
N GLU A 128 4.96 -14.42 -22.13
CA GLU A 128 5.46 -15.63 -22.59
C GLU A 128 4.75 -16.03 -23.76
N PRO A 129 5.34 -16.26 -24.82
CA PRO A 129 4.64 -16.57 -26.04
C PRO A 129 4.05 -17.84 -25.92
N GLY A 130 3.95 -18.36 -25.34
CA GLY A 130 3.42 -19.47 -25.14
C GLY A 130 2.72 -20.04 -26.08
N ASP A 131 2.56 -20.93 -26.12
CA ASP A 131 1.81 -21.49 -27.02
C ASP A 131 0.52 -21.07 -26.81
N GLY A 132 0.33 -20.24 -26.23
CA GLY A 132 -0.88 -19.73 -26.08
C GLY A 132 -1.89 -20.59 -25.88
N THR A 133 -1.71 -21.60 -25.89
CA THR A 133 -2.78 -22.36 -25.85
C THR A 133 -3.20 -22.46 -24.64
N GLY A 134 -2.65 -22.40 -24.04
CA GLY A 134 -3.03 -22.68 -23.00
C GLY A 134 -3.94 -22.23 -22.24
N TRP A 135 -4.14 -21.29 -21.99
CA TRP A 135 -4.93 -21.03 -21.02
C TRP A 135 -6.12 -20.60 -21.37
N SER A 136 -6.61 -21.27 -21.95
CA SER A 136 -7.79 -20.99 -22.20
C SER A 136 -8.39 -20.70 -21.02
N ALA A 137 -8.71 -19.88 -20.78
CA ALA A 137 -9.31 -19.54 -19.71
C ALA A 137 -10.35 -20.27 -19.26
N VAL A 138 -10.20 -21.12 -18.74
CA VAL A 138 -11.22 -21.83 -18.25
C VAL A 138 -11.63 -21.25 -17.00
N ALA A 139 -12.76 -21.08 -16.75
CA ALA A 139 -13.23 -20.60 -15.55
C ALA A 139 -13.59 -21.70 -14.70
N PRO A 140 -12.82 -22.13 -13.96
CA PRO A 140 -13.12 -23.28 -13.20
C PRO A 140 -14.23 -23.05 -12.23
N LEU A 141 -14.39 -21.87 -11.85
CA LEU A 141 -15.41 -21.68 -10.93
C LEU A 141 -16.72 -21.97 -11.41
N THR A 142 -17.00 -21.73 -12.59
CA THR A 142 -18.30 -22.00 -13.08
C THR A 142 -18.29 -23.30 -13.68
N GLY A 143 -17.24 -23.88 -13.83
CA GLY A 143 -17.21 -25.11 -14.43
C GLY A 143 -17.59 -24.99 -15.84
N ALA A 144 -18.07 -23.98 -16.21
CA ALA A 144 -18.56 -23.95 -17.49
C ALA A 144 -17.54 -23.29 -18.21
N GLU A 145 -17.07 -23.75 -19.13
CA GLU A 145 -16.19 -23.17 -19.76
C GLU A 145 -16.56 -22.02 -20.46
N TYR A 146 -16.06 -20.97 -20.20
CA TYR A 146 -16.41 -19.85 -20.84
C TYR A 146 -15.69 -19.79 -22.06
N ARG A 147 -16.31 -19.81 -23.12
CA ARG A 147 -15.69 -19.69 -24.26
C ARG A 147 -15.96 -18.43 -24.77
N PRO A 148 -15.09 -17.62 -25.02
CA PRO A 148 -15.34 -16.36 -25.54
C PRO A 148 -15.94 -16.54 -26.82
N ARG A 149 -16.84 -15.89 -27.08
CA ARG A 149 -17.47 -16.08 -28.20
C ARG A 149 -16.72 -15.50 -29.17
N LYS A 150 -16.58 -15.78 -30.16
CA LYS A 150 -15.85 -15.24 -31.08
C LYS A 150 -16.37 -14.30 -31.66
#